data_11d3936c633a3d3c71d9881e2f1c4b7c
#
_entry.id   11d3936c633a3d3c71d9881e2f1c4b7c
#
_cell.length_a   1.000
_cell.length_b   1.000
_cell.length_c   1.000
_cell.angle_alpha   90.00
_cell.angle_beta   90.00
_cell.angle_gamma   90.00
#
_symmetry.space_group_name_H-M   'P 1'
#
loop_
_entity.id
_entity.type
_entity.pdbx_description
1 polymer ?
#
loop_
_entity_poly.entity_id
_entity_poly.type
_entity_poly.pdbx_seq_one_letter_code
_entity_poly.pdbx_strand_id
1 'polypeptide(L)'
;MSEFTLEPLEDYPQRERVLALAAEHADAVDAGERSPFENLREIAKDGLLTLGRTGSLVPQAAVAYDLASQDASTGFSLWAHRSTIAFFDAVNRELPEGLAEATTSGTTAMAAAYKEAAGIGPIKVLGTLVEGGVKLNGTVSWASNLYPNGVIVLPVAVQNAQEGHPDRYIVTVRQDTPGLKVAYHRNLLALNGTESGTIIFEDVFVPTEDILTKDFAGFLAKITAPFLLVQSAFCLGLAAGALQSAAEHLQVSGGIFKQEFEGLLGTYRTLRDTLLRLAAEPENAQKRDLLQLRLDVSHLATAATHCELQTVGGAGYVAGSPTARRVREVTFLPVQSPTEGHLRYELAKHDHPEGLQAAL
;
A
#
# COMPACT_ATOMS: atom_id res chain seq x y z
N MET A 1 -22.72 7.98 28.54
CA MET A 1 -21.66 6.99 28.22
C MET A 1 -20.52 7.79 27.64
N SER A 2 -19.26 7.59 28.07
CA SER A 2 -18.12 8.20 27.38
C SER A 2 -18.11 7.68 25.94
N GLU A 3 -18.02 8.60 25.00
CA GLU A 3 -17.88 8.29 23.57
C GLU A 3 -16.63 7.42 23.41
N PHE A 4 -16.79 6.23 22.82
CA PHE A 4 -15.66 5.34 22.54
C PHE A 4 -14.85 5.98 21.41
N THR A 5 -13.57 6.18 21.64
CA THR A 5 -12.66 6.72 20.62
C THR A 5 -11.34 5.96 20.70
N LEU A 6 -10.86 5.50 19.57
CA LEU A 6 -9.53 4.92 19.48
C LEU A 6 -8.46 6.01 19.52
N GLU A 7 -7.38 5.73 20.25
CA GLU A 7 -6.22 6.59 20.26
C GLU A 7 -5.56 6.63 18.88
N PRO A 8 -5.09 7.82 18.42
CA PRO A 8 -4.32 7.94 17.19
C PRO A 8 -2.99 7.16 17.28
N LEU A 9 -2.38 6.88 16.13
CA LEU A 9 -1.00 6.35 16.13
C LEU A 9 -0.02 7.39 16.66
N GLU A 10 -0.12 8.60 16.14
CA GLU A 10 0.65 9.79 16.54
C GLU A 10 -0.14 11.02 16.16
N ASP A 11 0.07 12.11 16.88
CA ASP A 11 -0.43 13.41 16.49
C ASP A 11 0.53 14.07 15.49
N TYR A 12 -0.02 14.74 14.48
CA TYR A 12 0.73 15.45 13.45
C TYR A 12 -0.01 16.72 13.02
N PRO A 13 0.67 17.69 12.40
CA PRO A 13 0.03 18.92 11.95
C PRO A 13 -1.19 18.66 11.07
N GLN A 14 -2.31 19.34 11.35
CA GLN A 14 -3.56 19.26 10.59
C GLN A 14 -4.26 17.88 10.61
N ARG A 15 -3.99 17.02 11.59
CA ARG A 15 -4.58 15.69 11.70
C ARG A 15 -6.11 15.69 11.61
N GLU A 16 -6.79 16.57 12.35
CA GLU A 16 -8.25 16.69 12.31
C GLU A 16 -8.76 17.07 10.93
N ARG A 17 -8.04 17.96 10.22
CA ARG A 17 -8.35 18.32 8.85
C ARG A 17 -8.21 17.12 7.89
N VAL A 18 -7.21 16.28 8.08
CA VAL A 18 -7.02 15.06 7.27
C VAL A 18 -8.17 14.08 7.46
N LEU A 19 -8.58 13.84 8.71
CA LEU A 19 -9.74 12.99 9.01
C LEU A 19 -11.03 13.55 8.41
N ALA A 20 -11.29 14.84 8.59
CA ALA A 20 -12.47 15.50 8.05
C ALA A 20 -12.50 15.45 6.52
N LEU A 21 -11.38 15.73 5.84
CA LEU A 21 -11.23 15.65 4.39
C LEU A 21 -11.56 14.26 3.86
N ALA A 22 -10.98 13.22 4.47
CA ALA A 22 -11.20 11.84 4.05
C ALA A 22 -12.66 11.41 4.28
N ALA A 23 -13.24 11.74 5.43
CA ALA A 23 -14.63 11.43 5.76
C ALA A 23 -15.63 12.13 4.82
N GLU A 24 -15.41 13.43 4.54
CA GLU A 24 -16.28 14.25 3.66
C GLU A 24 -16.34 13.69 2.24
N HIS A 25 -15.22 13.17 1.73
CA HIS A 25 -15.11 12.76 0.33
C HIS A 25 -15.19 11.25 0.10
N ALA A 26 -15.27 10.44 1.15
CA ALA A 26 -15.24 8.99 1.06
C ALA A 26 -16.30 8.40 0.11
N ASP A 27 -17.53 8.90 0.15
CA ASP A 27 -18.63 8.42 -0.70
C ASP A 27 -18.43 8.83 -2.16
N ALA A 28 -17.97 10.05 -2.41
CA ALA A 28 -17.67 10.52 -3.77
C ALA A 28 -16.48 9.75 -4.39
N VAL A 29 -15.48 9.40 -3.56
CA VAL A 29 -14.34 8.57 -3.98
C VAL A 29 -14.79 7.15 -4.30
N ASP A 30 -15.63 6.54 -3.47
CA ASP A 30 -16.17 5.19 -3.70
C ASP A 30 -17.04 5.14 -4.96
N ALA A 31 -17.85 6.18 -5.20
CA ALA A 31 -18.67 6.31 -6.40
C ALA A 31 -17.86 6.62 -7.68
N GLY A 32 -16.57 6.95 -7.56
CA GLY A 32 -15.73 7.35 -8.69
C GLY A 32 -16.00 8.77 -9.19
N GLU A 33 -16.71 9.59 -8.43
CA GLU A 33 -17.01 11.00 -8.72
C GLU A 33 -15.85 11.92 -8.34
N ARG A 34 -14.98 11.46 -7.44
CA ARG A 34 -13.77 12.14 -7.00
C ARG A 34 -12.59 11.19 -7.02
N SER A 35 -11.44 11.67 -7.50
CA SER A 35 -10.19 10.92 -7.42
C SER A 35 -9.63 10.96 -6.00
N PRO A 36 -9.19 9.82 -5.40
CA PRO A 36 -8.47 9.84 -4.14
C PRO A 36 -7.18 10.67 -4.22
N PHE A 37 -6.62 10.84 -5.42
CA PHE A 37 -5.43 11.66 -5.64
C PHE A 37 -5.70 13.17 -5.47
N GLU A 38 -6.95 13.62 -5.60
CA GLU A 38 -7.33 14.99 -5.25
C GLU A 38 -7.20 15.24 -3.74
N ASN A 39 -7.56 14.25 -2.91
CA ASN A 39 -7.33 14.32 -1.46
C ASN A 39 -5.84 14.38 -1.14
N LEU A 40 -4.99 13.64 -1.86
CA LEU A 40 -3.54 13.73 -1.69
C LEU A 40 -2.99 15.12 -2.02
N ARG A 41 -3.50 15.78 -3.06
CA ARG A 41 -3.12 17.17 -3.38
C ARG A 41 -3.50 18.15 -2.28
N GLU A 42 -4.63 17.94 -1.62
CA GLU A 42 -5.04 18.79 -0.50
C GLU A 42 -4.11 18.64 0.71
N ILE A 43 -3.72 17.42 1.08
CA ILE A 43 -2.83 17.20 2.22
C ILE A 43 -1.36 17.51 1.88
N ALA A 44 -0.99 17.50 0.60
CA ALA A 44 0.33 17.92 0.14
C ALA A 44 0.62 19.39 0.48
N LYS A 45 -0.41 20.24 0.48
CA LYS A 45 -0.29 21.67 0.86
C LYS A 45 0.23 21.87 2.28
N ASP A 46 0.02 20.90 3.14
CA ASP A 46 0.48 20.87 4.53
C ASP A 46 1.82 20.10 4.70
N GLY A 47 2.47 19.69 3.60
CA GLY A 47 3.72 18.94 3.61
C GLY A 47 3.59 17.48 4.05
N LEU A 48 2.37 16.94 4.16
CA LEU A 48 2.13 15.61 4.74
C LEU A 48 2.60 14.46 3.84
N LEU A 49 2.77 14.67 2.54
CA LEU A 49 3.30 13.65 1.64
C LEU A 49 4.81 13.40 1.85
N THR A 50 5.50 14.35 2.44
CA THR A 50 6.95 14.26 2.72
C THR A 50 7.28 14.18 4.21
N LEU A 51 6.26 14.13 5.07
CA LEU A 51 6.42 14.00 6.52
C LEU A 51 7.16 12.68 6.85
N GLY A 52 8.15 12.72 7.73
CA GLY A 52 8.88 11.53 8.20
C GLY A 52 9.64 10.78 7.10
N ARG A 53 10.27 11.48 6.14
CA ARG A 53 11.13 10.86 5.09
C ARG A 53 12.42 10.27 5.64
N THR A 54 12.87 10.72 6.79
CA THR A 54 14.10 10.28 7.44
C THR A 54 13.84 9.88 8.88
N GLY A 55 14.53 8.84 9.36
CA GLY A 55 14.37 8.33 10.72
C GLY A 55 13.07 7.56 10.90
N SER A 56 12.30 7.92 11.95
CA SER A 56 11.05 7.25 12.28
C SER A 56 10.00 7.34 11.16
N LEU A 57 9.36 6.21 10.87
CA LEU A 57 8.22 6.12 9.94
C LEU A 57 6.87 6.36 10.62
N VAL A 58 6.83 6.57 11.94
CA VAL A 58 5.57 6.76 12.70
C VAL A 58 4.72 7.89 12.12
N PRO A 59 5.26 9.07 11.77
CA PRO A 59 4.45 10.14 11.18
C PRO A 59 3.80 9.77 9.85
N GLN A 60 4.51 9.00 8.98
CA GLN A 60 3.95 8.51 7.72
C GLN A 60 2.85 7.48 7.97
N ALA A 61 3.10 6.55 8.91
CA ALA A 61 2.15 5.53 9.30
C ALA A 61 0.87 6.17 9.85
N ALA A 62 0.99 7.24 10.65
CA ALA A 62 -0.15 7.94 11.22
C ALA A 62 -1.06 8.56 10.15
N VAL A 63 -0.49 9.24 9.14
CA VAL A 63 -1.28 9.82 8.04
C VAL A 63 -1.98 8.72 7.24
N ALA A 64 -1.29 7.62 6.91
CA ALA A 64 -1.88 6.51 6.17
C ALA A 64 -3.01 5.82 6.96
N TYR A 65 -2.82 5.65 8.26
CA TYR A 65 -3.80 5.09 9.18
C TYR A 65 -5.07 5.97 9.26
N ASP A 66 -4.91 7.28 9.49
CA ASP A 66 -6.04 8.19 9.63
C ASP A 66 -6.86 8.30 8.33
N LEU A 67 -6.21 8.40 7.16
CA LEU A 67 -6.92 8.38 5.88
C LEU A 67 -7.69 7.07 5.68
N ALA A 68 -7.05 5.93 5.92
CA ALA A 68 -7.66 4.62 5.72
C ALA A 68 -8.80 4.31 6.71
N SER A 69 -8.80 4.94 7.88
CA SER A 69 -9.91 4.81 8.84
C SER A 69 -11.22 5.38 8.30
N GLN A 70 -11.16 6.33 7.38
CA GLN A 70 -12.29 6.99 6.76
C GLN A 70 -12.53 6.53 5.31
N ASP A 71 -11.47 6.39 4.51
CA ASP A 71 -11.49 6.05 3.09
C ASP A 71 -10.25 5.25 2.70
N ALA A 72 -10.44 3.95 2.46
CA ALA A 72 -9.34 3.08 2.10
C ALA A 72 -8.74 3.39 0.73
N SER A 73 -9.51 3.95 -0.20
CA SER A 73 -9.00 4.34 -1.53
C SER A 73 -7.95 5.45 -1.42
N THR A 74 -8.22 6.47 -0.60
CA THR A 74 -7.25 7.55 -0.34
C THR A 74 -6.04 7.05 0.45
N GLY A 75 -6.27 6.23 1.49
CA GLY A 75 -5.17 5.62 2.27
C GLY A 75 -4.25 4.75 1.41
N PHE A 76 -4.81 3.95 0.50
CA PHE A 76 -4.06 3.13 -0.44
C PHE A 76 -3.29 3.97 -1.48
N SER A 77 -3.93 5.01 -2.03
CA SER A 77 -3.26 5.93 -2.96
C SER A 77 -2.10 6.66 -2.30
N LEU A 78 -2.25 7.05 -1.02
CA LEU A 78 -1.15 7.61 -0.22
C LEU A 78 -0.01 6.61 -0.08
N TRP A 79 -0.31 5.36 0.33
CA TRP A 79 0.71 4.33 0.48
C TRP A 79 1.52 4.12 -0.81
N ALA A 80 0.86 4.01 -1.97
CA ALA A 80 1.55 3.83 -3.25
C ALA A 80 2.43 5.04 -3.61
N HIS A 81 1.92 6.25 -3.40
CA HIS A 81 2.64 7.48 -3.65
C HIS A 81 3.86 7.64 -2.72
N ARG A 82 3.68 7.40 -1.43
CA ARG A 82 4.77 7.45 -0.43
C ARG A 82 5.83 6.39 -0.67
N SER A 83 5.42 5.19 -1.10
CA SER A 83 6.37 4.14 -1.49
C SER A 83 7.27 4.63 -2.64
N THR A 84 6.69 5.31 -3.62
CA THR A 84 7.47 5.90 -4.73
C THR A 84 8.47 6.92 -4.22
N ILE A 85 8.08 7.82 -3.30
CA ILE A 85 9.00 8.77 -2.64
C ILE A 85 10.14 8.02 -1.95
N ALA A 86 9.82 6.99 -1.14
CA ALA A 86 10.81 6.18 -0.43
C ALA A 86 11.80 5.46 -1.37
N PHE A 87 11.40 5.15 -2.60
CA PHE A 87 12.29 4.54 -3.59
C PHE A 87 13.40 5.50 -4.06
N PHE A 88 13.07 6.78 -4.25
CA PHE A 88 14.07 7.80 -4.54
C PHE A 88 14.98 8.06 -3.35
N ASP A 89 14.43 8.10 -2.13
CA ASP A 89 15.20 8.26 -0.89
C ASP A 89 16.20 7.10 -0.69
N ALA A 90 15.79 5.86 -0.99
CA ALA A 90 16.63 4.66 -0.84
C ALA A 90 17.91 4.69 -1.69
N VAL A 91 17.89 5.45 -2.79
CA VAL A 91 19.05 5.63 -3.70
C VAL A 91 19.64 7.03 -3.63
N ASN A 92 19.25 7.85 -2.66
CA ASN A 92 19.69 9.24 -2.46
C ASN A 92 19.53 10.11 -3.72
N ARG A 93 18.39 9.96 -4.41
CA ARG A 93 18.03 10.79 -5.56
C ARG A 93 17.02 11.85 -5.18
N GLU A 94 17.11 12.99 -5.86
CA GLU A 94 16.08 14.03 -5.80
C GLU A 94 14.74 13.49 -6.30
N LEU A 95 13.67 13.98 -5.69
CA LEU A 95 12.31 13.61 -6.11
C LEU A 95 12.03 14.23 -7.49
N PRO A 96 11.35 13.49 -8.38
CA PRO A 96 10.78 14.07 -9.58
C PRO A 96 9.91 15.28 -9.28
N GLU A 97 9.93 16.27 -10.16
CA GLU A 97 9.10 17.47 -10.04
C GLU A 97 7.62 17.13 -9.84
N GLY A 98 7.01 17.78 -8.88
CA GLY A 98 5.60 17.63 -8.55
C GLY A 98 5.24 16.38 -7.72
N LEU A 99 6.22 15.51 -7.41
CA LEU A 99 5.94 14.30 -6.61
C LEU A 99 5.65 14.68 -5.13
N ALA A 100 6.38 15.63 -4.57
CA ALA A 100 6.16 16.09 -3.19
C ALA A 100 4.83 16.85 -3.02
N GLU A 101 4.39 17.54 -4.06
CA GLU A 101 3.18 18.37 -4.13
C GLU A 101 1.95 17.61 -4.64
N ALA A 102 2.09 16.33 -5.00
CA ALA A 102 1.06 15.52 -5.67
C ALA A 102 0.50 16.18 -6.96
N THR A 103 1.27 16.99 -7.65
CA THR A 103 0.95 17.41 -9.03
C THR A 103 1.38 16.33 -10.03
N THR A 104 2.32 15.47 -9.63
CA THR A 104 2.73 14.25 -10.30
C THR A 104 2.43 13.05 -9.39
N SER A 105 1.76 12.02 -9.90
CA SER A 105 1.49 10.80 -9.13
C SER A 105 2.70 9.89 -9.06
N GLY A 106 2.84 9.21 -7.91
CA GLY A 106 3.80 8.12 -7.74
C GLY A 106 3.10 6.77 -7.84
N THR A 107 3.60 5.89 -8.71
CA THR A 107 3.13 4.53 -8.92
C THR A 107 4.20 3.53 -8.51
N THR A 108 3.88 2.63 -7.57
CA THR A 108 4.73 1.49 -7.23
C THR A 108 4.32 0.27 -8.05
N ALA A 109 5.20 -0.20 -8.96
CA ALA A 109 5.00 -1.41 -9.76
C ALA A 109 5.94 -2.55 -9.32
N MET A 110 6.19 -2.64 -8.00
CA MET A 110 7.24 -3.47 -7.40
C MET A 110 6.82 -4.90 -7.05
N ALA A 111 5.56 -5.30 -7.31
CA ALA A 111 5.07 -6.65 -7.00
C ALA A 111 5.93 -7.77 -7.60
N ALA A 112 6.42 -7.58 -8.82
CA ALA A 112 7.30 -8.55 -9.49
C ALA A 112 8.68 -8.64 -8.83
N ALA A 113 9.21 -7.54 -8.28
CA ALA A 113 10.48 -7.56 -7.57
C ALA A 113 10.43 -8.42 -6.30
N TYR A 114 9.38 -8.25 -5.49
CA TYR A 114 9.18 -9.06 -4.30
C TYR A 114 8.95 -10.54 -4.63
N LYS A 115 8.18 -10.86 -5.68
CA LYS A 115 7.99 -12.24 -6.14
C LYS A 115 9.27 -12.89 -6.63
N GLU A 116 10.07 -12.17 -7.41
CA GLU A 116 11.38 -12.65 -7.89
C GLU A 116 12.32 -12.93 -6.71
N ALA A 117 12.42 -11.99 -5.75
CA ALA A 117 13.25 -12.16 -4.56
C ALA A 117 12.80 -13.33 -3.67
N ALA A 118 11.51 -13.62 -3.60
CA ALA A 118 10.98 -14.77 -2.88
C ALA A 118 11.14 -16.11 -3.65
N GLY A 119 11.42 -16.05 -4.96
CA GLY A 119 11.52 -17.22 -5.83
C GLY A 119 10.17 -17.79 -6.29
N ILE A 120 9.09 -16.98 -6.24
CA ILE A 120 7.73 -17.41 -6.58
C ILE A 120 7.20 -16.85 -7.91
N GLY A 121 8.04 -16.14 -8.65
CA GLY A 121 7.67 -15.66 -9.98
C GLY A 121 8.69 -14.69 -10.56
N PRO A 122 8.89 -14.71 -11.89
CA PRO A 122 9.87 -13.86 -12.55
C PRO A 122 9.37 -12.43 -12.78
N ILE A 123 10.31 -11.50 -12.96
CA ILE A 123 10.06 -10.19 -13.55
C ILE A 123 9.69 -10.38 -15.03
N LYS A 124 8.54 -9.83 -15.46
CA LYS A 124 8.00 -10.01 -16.81
C LYS A 124 8.32 -8.86 -17.76
N VAL A 125 8.81 -7.74 -17.25
CA VAL A 125 9.32 -6.64 -18.07
C VAL A 125 10.77 -6.92 -18.39
N LEU A 126 11.06 -7.13 -19.67
CA LEU A 126 12.40 -7.45 -20.16
C LEU A 126 13.06 -6.21 -20.71
N GLY A 127 14.34 -6.02 -20.39
CA GLY A 127 15.17 -4.95 -20.88
C GLY A 127 16.24 -5.43 -21.84
N THR A 128 16.44 -4.69 -22.91
CA THR A 128 17.57 -4.87 -23.84
C THR A 128 18.44 -3.64 -23.77
N LEU A 129 19.75 -3.80 -23.47
CA LEU A 129 20.70 -2.71 -23.47
C LEU A 129 20.86 -2.12 -24.88
N VAL A 130 20.77 -0.80 -24.96
CA VAL A 130 20.96 -0.02 -26.18
C VAL A 130 21.86 1.16 -25.88
N GLU A 131 22.33 1.88 -26.90
CA GLU A 131 23.10 3.11 -26.69
C GLU A 131 22.29 4.13 -25.87
N GLY A 132 22.86 4.61 -24.78
CA GLY A 132 22.24 5.61 -23.89
C GLY A 132 21.18 5.09 -22.92
N GLY A 133 20.87 3.78 -22.87
CA GLY A 133 19.85 3.28 -21.94
C GLY A 133 19.40 1.85 -22.14
N VAL A 134 18.14 1.60 -21.83
CA VAL A 134 17.49 0.27 -21.92
C VAL A 134 16.16 0.39 -22.64
N LYS A 135 15.89 -0.50 -23.57
CA LYS A 135 14.56 -0.69 -24.18
C LYS A 135 13.76 -1.74 -23.43
N LEU A 136 12.54 -1.39 -23.04
CA LEU A 136 11.65 -2.25 -22.29
C LEU A 136 10.54 -2.85 -23.15
N ASN A 137 10.30 -4.16 -22.95
CA ASN A 137 9.19 -4.90 -23.51
C ASN A 137 8.56 -5.80 -22.46
N GLY A 138 7.24 -5.92 -22.46
CA GLY A 138 6.53 -6.79 -21.51
C GLY A 138 5.37 -6.09 -20.80
N THR A 139 4.95 -6.66 -19.67
CA THR A 139 3.76 -6.15 -18.96
C THR A 139 3.91 -6.18 -17.46
N VAL A 140 3.31 -5.19 -16.79
CA VAL A 140 2.98 -5.22 -15.38
C VAL A 140 1.48 -5.39 -15.26
N SER A 141 1.02 -6.53 -14.75
CA SER A 141 -0.41 -6.90 -14.77
C SER A 141 -1.27 -6.01 -13.86
N TRP A 142 -0.70 -5.51 -12.75
CA TRP A 142 -1.42 -4.69 -11.77
C TRP A 142 -0.49 -3.61 -11.24
N ALA A 143 -0.90 -2.36 -11.43
CA ALA A 143 -0.36 -1.19 -10.76
C ALA A 143 -1.51 -0.21 -10.51
N SER A 144 -1.35 0.68 -9.53
CA SER A 144 -2.34 1.69 -9.17
C SER A 144 -1.70 3.08 -9.16
N ASN A 145 -2.51 4.13 -9.01
CA ASN A 145 -2.09 5.52 -9.18
C ASN A 145 -1.57 5.83 -10.60
N LEU A 146 -2.14 5.15 -11.60
CA LEU A 146 -1.79 5.35 -13.01
C LEU A 146 -2.50 6.61 -13.56
N TYR A 147 -2.22 7.76 -12.96
CA TYR A 147 -2.75 9.05 -13.44
C TYR A 147 -1.83 9.63 -14.51
N PRO A 148 -2.36 10.46 -15.44
CA PRO A 148 -1.56 11.09 -16.48
C PRO A 148 -0.30 11.79 -15.93
N ASN A 149 0.81 11.70 -16.65
CA ASN A 149 2.13 12.25 -16.26
C ASN A 149 2.73 11.67 -14.97
N GLY A 150 2.18 10.58 -14.46
CA GLY A 150 2.69 9.90 -13.26
C GLY A 150 4.08 9.29 -13.46
N VAL A 151 4.80 9.16 -12.36
CA VAL A 151 6.09 8.46 -12.28
C VAL A 151 5.85 7.03 -11.83
N ILE A 152 6.34 6.07 -12.62
CA ILE A 152 6.22 4.64 -12.35
C ILE A 152 7.61 4.11 -12.01
N VAL A 153 7.75 3.44 -10.86
CA VAL A 153 8.98 2.71 -10.49
C VAL A 153 8.72 1.22 -10.58
N LEU A 154 9.58 0.52 -11.35
CA LEU A 154 9.41 -0.91 -11.63
C LEU A 154 10.74 -1.66 -11.74
N PRO A 155 10.74 -2.99 -11.47
CA PRO A 155 11.87 -3.85 -11.75
C PRO A 155 11.87 -4.28 -13.21
N VAL A 156 13.06 -4.44 -13.78
CA VAL A 156 13.30 -4.91 -15.15
C VAL A 156 14.34 -6.03 -15.13
N ALA A 157 14.07 -7.11 -15.85
CA ALA A 157 15.05 -8.18 -16.11
C ALA A 157 15.82 -7.83 -17.39
N VAL A 158 17.05 -7.39 -17.27
CA VAL A 158 17.91 -6.99 -18.39
C VAL A 158 18.72 -8.19 -18.87
N GLN A 159 18.60 -8.55 -20.14
CA GLN A 159 19.35 -9.65 -20.71
C GLN A 159 20.83 -9.32 -20.72
N ASN A 160 21.62 -10.14 -20.03
CA ASN A 160 23.08 -10.06 -20.03
C ASN A 160 23.63 -11.26 -20.79
N ALA A 161 24.20 -11.01 -21.98
CA ALA A 161 24.73 -12.05 -22.84
C ALA A 161 25.98 -12.77 -22.27
N GLN A 162 26.61 -12.19 -21.22
CA GLN A 162 27.87 -12.68 -20.68
C GLN A 162 27.72 -13.61 -19.46
N GLU A 163 26.64 -13.53 -18.70
CA GLU A 163 26.49 -14.20 -17.41
C GLU A 163 25.42 -15.32 -17.36
N GLY A 164 24.69 -15.55 -18.47
CA GLY A 164 23.64 -16.61 -18.52
C GLY A 164 22.39 -16.36 -17.66
N HIS A 165 22.38 -15.31 -16.83
CA HIS A 165 21.23 -14.86 -16.03
C HIS A 165 20.98 -13.38 -16.29
N PRO A 166 19.71 -12.94 -16.34
CA PRO A 166 19.41 -11.52 -16.54
C PRO A 166 19.81 -10.71 -15.29
N ASP A 167 20.39 -9.55 -15.52
CA ASP A 167 20.57 -8.53 -14.49
C ASP A 167 19.18 -7.98 -14.08
N ARG A 168 19.07 -7.48 -12.86
CA ARG A 168 17.84 -6.84 -12.36
C ARG A 168 18.11 -5.39 -12.10
N TYR A 169 17.44 -4.54 -12.87
CA TYR A 169 17.49 -3.10 -12.69
C TYR A 169 16.19 -2.60 -12.08
N ILE A 170 16.26 -1.55 -11.29
CA ILE A 170 15.11 -0.73 -10.91
C ILE A 170 15.16 0.52 -11.75
N VAL A 171 14.09 0.77 -12.47
CA VAL A 171 13.98 1.94 -13.36
C VAL A 171 12.78 2.79 -13.01
N THR A 172 12.81 4.03 -13.44
CA THR A 172 11.67 4.93 -13.44
C THR A 172 11.28 5.26 -14.87
N VAL A 173 9.96 5.38 -15.11
CA VAL A 173 9.41 5.84 -16.39
C VAL A 173 8.24 6.78 -16.14
N ARG A 174 8.02 7.72 -17.05
CA ARG A 174 6.79 8.53 -17.05
C ARG A 174 5.68 7.78 -17.78
N GLN A 175 4.44 7.96 -17.34
CA GLN A 175 3.30 7.27 -17.96
C GLN A 175 3.08 7.67 -19.43
N ASP A 176 3.49 8.87 -19.82
CA ASP A 176 3.40 9.41 -21.17
C ASP A 176 4.60 9.06 -22.06
N THR A 177 5.54 8.22 -21.57
CA THR A 177 6.69 7.78 -22.36
C THR A 177 6.24 7.03 -23.63
N PRO A 178 6.77 7.36 -24.81
CA PRO A 178 6.42 6.68 -26.05
C PRO A 178 6.59 5.16 -25.95
N GLY A 179 5.56 4.41 -26.41
CA GLY A 179 5.52 2.94 -26.35
C GLY A 179 4.91 2.39 -25.05
N LEU A 180 4.68 3.21 -24.02
CA LEU A 180 3.96 2.82 -22.82
C LEU A 180 2.46 2.99 -23.04
N LYS A 181 1.68 1.96 -22.69
CA LYS A 181 0.22 1.97 -22.73
C LYS A 181 -0.33 1.51 -21.38
N VAL A 182 -1.47 2.05 -20.98
CA VAL A 182 -2.20 1.63 -19.79
C VAL A 182 -3.57 1.10 -20.21
N ALA A 183 -3.86 -0.15 -19.81
CA ALA A 183 -5.19 -0.74 -19.89
C ALA A 183 -5.82 -0.71 -18.49
N TYR A 184 -6.68 0.28 -18.25
CA TYR A 184 -7.32 0.48 -16.95
C TYR A 184 -8.30 -0.64 -16.61
N HIS A 185 -8.25 -1.12 -15.38
CA HIS A 185 -9.24 -2.02 -14.82
C HIS A 185 -10.43 -1.21 -14.29
N ARG A 186 -11.59 -1.46 -14.84
CA ARG A 186 -12.85 -0.80 -14.46
C ARG A 186 -13.78 -1.81 -13.77
N ASN A 187 -14.73 -1.32 -13.01
CA ASN A 187 -15.71 -2.14 -12.28
C ASN A 187 -15.04 -3.10 -11.28
N LEU A 188 -14.01 -2.63 -10.57
CA LEU A 188 -13.45 -3.35 -9.44
C LEU A 188 -14.47 -3.41 -8.29
N LEU A 189 -14.34 -4.39 -7.41
CA LEU A 189 -15.22 -4.55 -6.26
C LEU A 189 -15.15 -3.34 -5.31
N ALA A 190 -13.96 -2.73 -5.20
CA ALA A 190 -13.68 -1.49 -4.47
C ALA A 190 -12.46 -0.78 -5.08
N LEU A 191 -12.11 0.39 -4.57
CA LEU A 191 -10.93 1.15 -4.95
C LEU A 191 -10.89 1.56 -6.45
N ASN A 192 -12.04 1.72 -7.08
CA ASN A 192 -12.14 2.07 -8.51
C ASN A 192 -11.44 3.40 -8.85
N GLY A 193 -11.48 4.39 -7.94
CA GLY A 193 -10.85 5.71 -8.14
C GLY A 193 -9.32 5.70 -8.11
N THR A 194 -8.67 4.58 -7.77
CA THR A 194 -7.20 4.49 -7.68
C THR A 194 -6.50 4.35 -9.03
N GLU A 195 -7.22 4.47 -10.14
CA GLU A 195 -6.69 4.34 -11.51
C GLU A 195 -5.75 3.14 -11.64
N SER A 196 -6.29 1.95 -11.31
CA SER A 196 -5.56 0.68 -11.41
C SER A 196 -5.62 0.12 -12.82
N GLY A 197 -4.54 -0.54 -13.26
CA GLY A 197 -4.49 -1.08 -14.62
C GLY A 197 -3.30 -1.99 -14.88
N THR A 198 -3.26 -2.52 -16.09
CA THR A 198 -2.10 -3.20 -16.68
C THR A 198 -1.26 -2.18 -17.43
N ILE A 199 0.05 -2.17 -17.18
CA ILE A 199 1.01 -1.39 -17.96
C ILE A 199 1.61 -2.28 -19.01
N ILE A 200 1.64 -1.81 -20.27
CA ILE A 200 2.18 -2.52 -21.43
C ILE A 200 3.35 -1.70 -21.96
N PHE A 201 4.48 -2.35 -22.13
CA PHE A 201 5.71 -1.76 -22.66
C PHE A 201 5.97 -2.35 -24.06
N GLU A 202 6.02 -1.48 -25.07
CA GLU A 202 6.34 -1.81 -26.46
C GLU A 202 7.52 -0.92 -26.91
N ASP A 203 8.73 -1.46 -26.85
CA ASP A 203 9.99 -0.75 -27.14
C ASP A 203 10.18 0.58 -26.39
N VAL A 204 9.70 0.64 -25.14
CA VAL A 204 9.83 1.84 -24.28
C VAL A 204 11.29 2.11 -23.97
N PHE A 205 11.81 3.26 -24.39
CA PHE A 205 13.18 3.65 -24.08
C PHE A 205 13.27 4.31 -22.71
N VAL A 206 14.17 3.79 -21.88
CA VAL A 206 14.54 4.34 -20.57
C VAL A 206 16.00 4.79 -20.65
N PRO A 207 16.27 6.08 -20.55
CA PRO A 207 17.63 6.59 -20.55
C PRO A 207 18.42 6.17 -19.30
N THR A 208 19.74 6.18 -19.38
CA THR A 208 20.60 5.71 -18.28
C THR A 208 20.36 6.46 -16.97
N GLU A 209 20.05 7.73 -17.03
CA GLU A 209 19.72 8.58 -15.88
C GLU A 209 18.43 8.15 -15.15
N ASP A 210 17.52 7.45 -15.83
CA ASP A 210 16.28 6.91 -15.25
C ASP A 210 16.42 5.48 -14.71
N ILE A 211 17.61 4.91 -14.78
CA ILE A 211 17.96 3.70 -14.03
C ILE A 211 18.26 4.12 -12.59
N LEU A 212 17.33 3.82 -11.68
CA LEU A 212 17.49 4.18 -10.26
C LEU A 212 18.66 3.41 -9.63
N THR A 213 18.73 2.11 -9.88
CA THR A 213 19.83 1.27 -9.38
C THR A 213 19.91 -0.06 -10.12
N LYS A 214 21.13 -0.63 -10.11
CA LYS A 214 21.42 -2.00 -10.53
C LYS A 214 21.65 -2.93 -9.32
N ASP A 215 21.74 -2.36 -8.12
CA ASP A 215 21.80 -3.13 -6.86
C ASP A 215 20.37 -3.49 -6.44
N PHE A 216 19.85 -4.55 -7.04
CA PHE A 216 18.47 -5.02 -6.79
C PHE A 216 18.27 -5.47 -5.34
N ALA A 217 19.19 -6.25 -4.79
CA ALA A 217 19.06 -6.82 -3.45
C ALA A 217 19.20 -5.74 -2.37
N GLY A 218 20.20 -4.86 -2.49
CA GLY A 218 20.40 -3.74 -1.57
C GLY A 218 19.25 -2.74 -1.63
N PHE A 219 18.66 -2.52 -2.81
CA PHE A 219 17.47 -1.69 -2.95
C PHE A 219 16.28 -2.27 -2.19
N LEU A 220 15.95 -3.56 -2.41
CA LEU A 220 14.85 -4.22 -1.72
C LEU A 220 15.06 -4.21 -0.20
N ALA A 221 16.28 -4.43 0.27
CA ALA A 221 16.58 -4.37 1.70
C ALA A 221 16.22 -3.01 2.32
N LYS A 222 16.50 -1.91 1.62
CA LYS A 222 16.21 -0.55 2.09
C LYS A 222 14.72 -0.19 2.05
N ILE A 223 13.99 -0.65 1.03
CA ILE A 223 12.59 -0.25 0.83
C ILE A 223 11.57 -1.15 1.54
N THR A 224 11.94 -2.35 1.98
CA THR A 224 11.00 -3.32 2.55
C THR A 224 10.32 -2.79 3.82
N ALA A 225 11.06 -2.17 4.74
CA ALA A 225 10.49 -1.63 5.97
C ALA A 225 9.50 -0.47 5.68
N PRO A 226 9.86 0.61 4.97
CA PRO A 226 8.90 1.67 4.68
C PRO A 226 7.70 1.17 3.86
N PHE A 227 7.90 0.26 2.92
CA PHE A 227 6.83 -0.30 2.11
C PHE A 227 5.80 -1.07 2.95
N LEU A 228 6.26 -2.00 3.82
CA LEU A 228 5.38 -2.86 4.61
C LEU A 228 4.79 -2.16 5.83
N LEU A 229 5.53 -1.23 6.47
CA LEU A 229 5.03 -0.52 7.66
C LEU A 229 3.92 0.46 7.31
N VAL A 230 4.07 1.27 6.26
CA VAL A 230 3.02 2.18 5.81
C VAL A 230 1.81 1.39 5.27
N GLN A 231 2.05 0.23 4.63
CA GLN A 231 0.97 -0.67 4.21
C GLN A 231 0.24 -1.29 5.40
N SER A 232 0.96 -1.65 6.46
CA SER A 232 0.36 -2.18 7.70
C SER A 232 -0.45 -1.11 8.43
N ALA A 233 0.02 0.15 8.42
CA ALA A 233 -0.73 1.28 8.97
C ALA A 233 -2.05 1.52 8.21
N PHE A 234 -2.04 1.46 6.89
CA PHE A 234 -3.24 1.50 6.07
C PHE A 234 -4.26 0.40 6.47
N CYS A 235 -3.82 -0.85 6.60
CA CYS A 235 -4.69 -1.95 7.01
C CYS A 235 -5.24 -1.77 8.43
N LEU A 236 -4.39 -1.30 9.35
CA LEU A 236 -4.79 -1.05 10.73
C LEU A 236 -5.78 0.12 10.83
N GLY A 237 -5.64 1.16 9.98
CA GLY A 237 -6.60 2.26 9.86
C GLY A 237 -7.98 1.78 9.44
N LEU A 238 -8.05 0.90 8.43
CA LEU A 238 -9.31 0.28 8.00
C LEU A 238 -9.96 -0.52 9.14
N ALA A 239 -9.17 -1.29 9.91
CA ALA A 239 -9.65 -1.98 11.11
C ALA A 239 -10.16 -1.01 12.18
N ALA A 240 -9.47 0.11 12.38
CA ALA A 240 -9.87 1.13 13.34
C ALA A 240 -11.22 1.77 13.00
N GLY A 241 -11.43 2.16 11.74
CA GLY A 241 -12.71 2.68 11.28
C GLY A 241 -13.87 1.71 11.50
N ALA A 242 -13.62 0.41 11.24
CA ALA A 242 -14.60 -0.64 11.48
C ALA A 242 -14.90 -0.85 12.98
N LEU A 243 -13.87 -0.88 13.83
CA LEU A 243 -14.02 -1.00 15.28
C LEU A 243 -14.71 0.21 15.90
N GLN A 244 -14.42 1.42 15.43
CA GLN A 244 -15.10 2.63 15.89
C GLN A 244 -16.61 2.56 15.60
N SER A 245 -16.97 2.21 14.36
CA SER A 245 -18.37 2.04 13.96
C SER A 245 -19.06 0.90 14.72
N ALA A 246 -18.38 -0.24 14.89
CA ALA A 246 -18.92 -1.36 15.67
C ALA A 246 -19.23 -0.97 17.14
N ALA A 247 -18.34 -0.19 17.77
CA ALA A 247 -18.50 0.26 19.16
C ALA A 247 -19.78 1.09 19.36
N GLU A 248 -20.11 1.95 18.39
CA GLU A 248 -21.31 2.79 18.41
C GLU A 248 -22.61 1.97 18.36
N HIS A 249 -22.55 0.77 17.78
CA HIS A 249 -23.70 -0.09 17.55
C HIS A 249 -23.79 -1.31 18.49
N LEU A 250 -22.84 -1.51 19.42
CA LEU A 250 -22.82 -2.69 20.30
C LEU A 250 -24.11 -2.88 21.12
N GLN A 251 -24.76 -1.78 21.52
CA GLN A 251 -25.97 -1.85 22.33
C GLN A 251 -27.23 -2.22 21.55
N VAL A 252 -27.24 -2.01 20.23
CA VAL A 252 -28.40 -2.27 19.36
C VAL A 252 -28.79 -3.73 19.40
N SER A 253 -27.84 -4.65 19.52
CA SER A 253 -28.05 -6.10 19.58
C SER A 253 -28.02 -6.65 21.03
N GLY A 254 -28.31 -5.81 22.04
CA GLY A 254 -28.31 -6.24 23.45
C GLY A 254 -26.94 -6.61 23.98
N GLY A 255 -25.88 -6.14 23.33
CA GLY A 255 -24.49 -6.38 23.72
C GLY A 255 -23.96 -7.79 23.43
N ILE A 256 -24.64 -8.59 22.61
CA ILE A 256 -24.25 -9.98 22.31
C ILE A 256 -22.86 -10.08 21.67
N PHE A 257 -22.45 -9.07 20.89
CA PHE A 257 -21.16 -9.01 20.24
C PHE A 257 -20.04 -8.40 21.10
N LYS A 258 -20.33 -8.03 22.35
CA LYS A 258 -19.37 -7.33 23.21
C LYS A 258 -18.07 -8.13 23.42
N GLN A 259 -18.17 -9.42 23.68
CA GLN A 259 -17.01 -10.29 23.91
C GLN A 259 -16.13 -10.40 22.65
N GLU A 260 -16.73 -10.56 21.48
CA GLU A 260 -16.02 -10.61 20.20
C GLU A 260 -15.32 -9.27 19.93
N PHE A 261 -16.05 -8.16 20.08
CA PHE A 261 -15.50 -6.82 19.94
C PHE A 261 -14.30 -6.57 20.88
N GLU A 262 -14.40 -6.93 22.17
CA GLU A 262 -13.32 -6.78 23.15
C GLU A 262 -12.08 -7.60 22.75
N GLY A 263 -12.28 -8.81 22.21
CA GLY A 263 -11.18 -9.62 21.66
C GLY A 263 -10.48 -8.97 20.49
N LEU A 264 -11.24 -8.43 19.53
CA LEU A 264 -10.71 -7.68 18.38
C LEU A 264 -9.98 -6.40 18.82
N LEU A 265 -10.54 -5.68 19.79
CA LEU A 265 -9.93 -4.49 20.35
C LEU A 265 -8.60 -4.81 21.05
N GLY A 266 -8.52 -5.94 21.76
CA GLY A 266 -7.26 -6.44 22.34
C GLY A 266 -6.20 -6.73 21.29
N THR A 267 -6.57 -7.41 20.21
CA THR A 267 -5.70 -7.69 19.06
C THR A 267 -5.25 -6.38 18.39
N TYR A 268 -6.18 -5.45 18.17
CA TYR A 268 -5.88 -4.12 17.62
C TYR A 268 -4.80 -3.39 18.42
N ARG A 269 -4.92 -3.34 19.74
CA ARG A 269 -3.93 -2.68 20.60
C ARG A 269 -2.55 -3.32 20.48
N THR A 270 -2.47 -4.64 20.50
CA THR A 270 -1.21 -5.37 20.34
C THR A 270 -0.55 -5.08 18.99
N LEU A 271 -1.31 -5.08 17.90
CA LEU A 271 -0.78 -4.81 16.56
C LEU A 271 -0.41 -3.34 16.36
N ARG A 272 -1.18 -2.41 16.98
CA ARG A 272 -0.85 -0.99 17.02
C ARG A 272 0.50 -0.75 17.69
N ASP A 273 0.72 -1.32 18.87
CA ASP A 273 1.97 -1.17 19.60
C ASP A 273 3.15 -1.81 18.84
N THR A 274 2.91 -2.94 18.17
CA THR A 274 3.91 -3.58 17.31
C THR A 274 4.27 -2.69 16.12
N LEU A 275 3.27 -2.10 15.44
CA LEU A 275 3.49 -1.16 14.34
C LEU A 275 4.31 0.06 14.80
N LEU A 276 3.92 0.68 15.91
CA LEU A 276 4.62 1.85 16.45
C LEU A 276 6.08 1.54 16.78
N ARG A 277 6.34 0.43 17.43
CA ARG A 277 7.70 -0.03 17.77
C ARG A 277 8.55 -0.25 16.51
N LEU A 278 8.04 -0.96 15.51
CA LEU A 278 8.77 -1.22 14.26
C LEU A 278 8.94 0.04 13.40
N ALA A 279 7.96 0.94 13.42
CA ALA A 279 8.01 2.18 12.66
C ALA A 279 8.91 3.25 13.31
N ALA A 280 9.13 3.18 14.62
CA ALA A 280 10.04 4.09 15.33
C ALA A 280 11.50 3.88 14.89
N GLU A 281 11.91 2.63 14.67
CA GLU A 281 13.28 2.24 14.30
C GLU A 281 13.24 1.26 13.11
N PRO A 282 12.84 1.71 11.91
CA PRO A 282 12.60 0.82 10.77
C PRO A 282 13.86 0.10 10.27
N GLU A 283 15.04 0.65 10.50
CA GLU A 283 16.33 0.06 10.15
C GLU A 283 16.65 -1.19 10.99
N ASN A 284 16.06 -1.32 12.18
CA ASN A 284 16.23 -2.46 13.08
C ASN A 284 15.14 -3.53 12.88
N ALA A 285 14.12 -3.23 12.07
CA ALA A 285 12.98 -4.12 11.86
C ALA A 285 13.37 -5.39 11.07
N GLN A 286 13.12 -6.56 11.65
CA GLN A 286 13.39 -7.82 10.97
C GLN A 286 12.32 -8.09 9.90
N LYS A 287 12.73 -8.60 8.74
CA LYS A 287 11.81 -8.90 7.63
C LYS A 287 10.65 -9.80 8.07
N ARG A 288 10.92 -10.81 8.89
CA ARG A 288 9.89 -11.71 9.42
C ARG A 288 8.81 -10.97 10.18
N ASP A 289 9.19 -10.02 11.06
CA ASP A 289 8.25 -9.27 11.88
C ASP A 289 7.40 -8.32 11.02
N LEU A 290 7.99 -7.74 9.98
CA LEU A 290 7.28 -6.90 9.00
C LEU A 290 6.22 -7.70 8.22
N LEU A 291 6.58 -8.91 7.75
CA LEU A 291 5.66 -9.81 7.04
C LEU A 291 4.52 -10.28 7.96
N GLN A 292 4.85 -10.67 9.20
CA GLN A 292 3.87 -11.11 10.18
C GLN A 292 2.89 -9.98 10.52
N LEU A 293 3.41 -8.79 10.84
CA LEU A 293 2.57 -7.62 11.12
C LEU A 293 1.60 -7.34 9.97
N ARG A 294 2.12 -7.33 8.70
CA ARG A 294 1.28 -7.08 7.53
C ARG A 294 0.17 -8.12 7.35
N LEU A 295 0.45 -9.38 7.63
CA LEU A 295 -0.53 -10.47 7.59
C LEU A 295 -1.59 -10.29 8.68
N ASP A 296 -1.16 -10.07 9.92
CA ASP A 296 -2.04 -9.99 11.09
C ASP A 296 -2.97 -8.78 11.04
N VAL A 297 -2.50 -7.61 10.61
CA VAL A 297 -3.37 -6.42 10.45
C VAL A 297 -4.40 -6.60 9.32
N SER A 298 -4.08 -7.38 8.28
CA SER A 298 -5.05 -7.74 7.23
C SER A 298 -6.17 -8.64 7.77
N HIS A 299 -5.81 -9.63 8.56
CA HIS A 299 -6.78 -10.52 9.22
C HIS A 299 -7.64 -9.76 10.23
N LEU A 300 -7.02 -8.88 11.03
CA LEU A 300 -7.76 -8.03 11.96
C LEU A 300 -8.75 -7.13 11.22
N ALA A 301 -8.35 -6.47 10.14
CA ALA A 301 -9.22 -5.60 9.38
C ALA A 301 -10.45 -6.37 8.83
N THR A 302 -10.23 -7.58 8.34
CA THR A 302 -11.31 -8.45 7.86
C THR A 302 -12.28 -8.81 8.99
N ALA A 303 -11.77 -9.24 10.15
CA ALA A 303 -12.58 -9.62 11.30
C ALA A 303 -13.32 -8.41 11.90
N ALA A 304 -12.66 -7.26 12.02
CA ALA A 304 -13.24 -6.02 12.51
C ALA A 304 -14.40 -5.54 11.62
N THR A 305 -14.21 -5.56 10.30
CA THR A 305 -15.25 -5.18 9.34
C THR A 305 -16.44 -6.14 9.37
N HIS A 306 -16.18 -7.43 9.59
CA HIS A 306 -17.27 -8.40 9.78
C HIS A 306 -18.06 -8.12 11.08
N CYS A 307 -17.38 -7.85 12.18
CA CYS A 307 -17.99 -7.47 13.44
C CYS A 307 -18.82 -6.17 13.30
N GLU A 308 -18.29 -5.16 12.58
CA GLU A 308 -19.04 -3.94 12.23
C GLU A 308 -20.34 -4.27 11.51
N LEU A 309 -20.30 -5.09 10.45
CA LEU A 309 -21.50 -5.47 9.69
C LEU A 309 -22.54 -6.17 10.58
N GLN A 310 -22.10 -7.04 11.49
CA GLN A 310 -23.00 -7.73 12.43
C GLN A 310 -23.64 -6.77 13.44
N THR A 311 -22.88 -5.79 13.96
CA THR A 311 -23.39 -4.84 14.96
C THR A 311 -24.28 -3.77 14.34
N VAL A 312 -23.96 -3.27 13.16
CA VAL A 312 -24.79 -2.31 12.40
C VAL A 312 -26.04 -2.99 11.82
N GLY A 313 -25.93 -4.28 11.46
CA GLY A 313 -27.05 -5.06 10.93
C GLY A 313 -27.48 -4.62 9.54
N GLY A 314 -28.78 -4.71 9.25
CA GLY A 314 -29.32 -4.45 7.91
C GLY A 314 -29.01 -3.08 7.33
N ALA A 315 -28.84 -2.05 8.15
CA ALA A 315 -28.44 -0.71 7.68
C ALA A 315 -27.01 -0.72 7.07
N GLY A 316 -26.11 -1.53 7.64
CA GLY A 316 -24.74 -1.73 7.11
C GLY A 316 -24.70 -2.51 5.79
N TYR A 317 -25.77 -3.21 5.42
CA TYR A 317 -25.86 -3.97 4.17
C TYR A 317 -26.35 -3.13 2.98
N VAL A 318 -26.77 -1.89 3.21
CA VAL A 318 -27.17 -0.97 2.14
C VAL A 318 -25.91 -0.54 1.37
N ALA A 319 -25.92 -0.68 0.04
CA ALA A 319 -24.75 -0.50 -0.82
C ALA A 319 -24.00 0.86 -0.63
N GLY A 320 -24.73 1.94 -0.35
CA GLY A 320 -24.16 3.27 -0.11
C GLY A 320 -23.76 3.53 1.36
N SER A 321 -23.85 2.53 2.26
CA SER A 321 -23.43 2.75 3.65
C SER A 321 -21.91 2.70 3.81
N PRO A 322 -21.34 3.43 4.80
CA PRO A 322 -19.92 3.33 5.12
C PRO A 322 -19.46 1.90 5.45
N THR A 323 -20.33 1.12 6.12
CA THR A 323 -20.07 -0.29 6.43
C THR A 323 -19.96 -1.13 5.15
N ALA A 324 -20.92 -1.01 4.22
CA ALA A 324 -20.88 -1.74 2.94
C ALA A 324 -19.64 -1.34 2.10
N ARG A 325 -19.20 -0.09 2.17
CA ARG A 325 -17.96 0.36 1.55
C ARG A 325 -16.77 -0.37 2.18
N ARG A 326 -16.58 -0.34 3.51
CA ARG A 326 -15.49 -1.04 4.20
C ARG A 326 -15.49 -2.54 3.95
N VAL A 327 -16.66 -3.19 3.88
CA VAL A 327 -16.78 -4.61 3.52
C VAL A 327 -16.23 -4.89 2.13
N ARG A 328 -16.45 -4.02 1.16
CA ARG A 328 -15.87 -4.16 -0.18
C ARG A 328 -14.37 -3.87 -0.19
N GLU A 329 -13.95 -2.81 0.48
CA GLU A 329 -12.55 -2.37 0.57
C GLU A 329 -11.65 -3.42 1.24
N VAL A 330 -12.10 -4.04 2.33
CA VAL A 330 -11.30 -5.05 3.05
C VAL A 330 -11.00 -6.29 2.21
N THR A 331 -11.85 -6.62 1.24
CA THR A 331 -11.63 -7.76 0.33
C THR A 331 -10.39 -7.59 -0.57
N PHE A 332 -9.87 -6.36 -0.69
CA PHE A 332 -8.64 -6.07 -1.42
C PHE A 332 -7.37 -6.52 -0.68
N LEU A 333 -7.38 -6.52 0.66
CA LEU A 333 -6.17 -6.75 1.46
C LEU A 333 -5.47 -8.09 1.20
N PRO A 334 -6.18 -9.24 1.02
CA PRO A 334 -5.55 -10.52 0.71
C PRO A 334 -4.87 -10.56 -0.67
N VAL A 335 -5.31 -9.72 -1.61
CA VAL A 335 -4.79 -9.69 -2.99
C VAL A 335 -3.80 -8.55 -3.24
N GLN A 336 -3.71 -7.58 -2.32
CA GLN A 336 -2.71 -6.52 -2.37
C GLN A 336 -1.30 -7.09 -2.24
N SER A 337 -0.38 -6.70 -3.13
CA SER A 337 1.01 -7.18 -3.08
C SER A 337 1.82 -6.55 -1.91
N PRO A 338 2.57 -7.36 -1.12
CA PRO A 338 2.61 -8.81 -1.13
C PRO A 338 1.25 -9.43 -0.78
N THR A 339 0.77 -10.36 -1.61
CA THR A 339 -0.50 -11.03 -1.36
C THR A 339 -0.45 -11.91 -0.12
N GLU A 340 -1.58 -12.26 0.46
CA GLU A 340 -1.63 -13.16 1.61
C GLU A 340 -0.87 -14.47 1.35
N GLY A 341 -1.05 -15.07 0.16
CA GLY A 341 -0.30 -16.26 -0.22
C GLY A 341 1.21 -16.03 -0.26
N HIS A 342 1.66 -14.86 -0.72
CA HIS A 342 3.08 -14.49 -0.71
C HIS A 342 3.61 -14.29 0.73
N LEU A 343 2.87 -13.58 1.57
CA LEU A 343 3.23 -13.38 2.98
C LEU A 343 3.39 -14.72 3.73
N ARG A 344 2.40 -15.60 3.58
CA ARG A 344 2.43 -16.95 4.19
C ARG A 344 3.58 -17.79 3.67
N TYR A 345 3.87 -17.73 2.37
CA TYR A 345 5.00 -18.44 1.76
C TYR A 345 6.34 -17.98 2.34
N GLU A 346 6.57 -16.67 2.42
CA GLU A 346 7.83 -16.13 2.96
C GLU A 346 7.96 -16.42 4.47
N LEU A 347 6.88 -16.32 5.24
CA LEU A 347 6.87 -16.68 6.66
C LEU A 347 7.20 -18.16 6.87
N ALA A 348 6.56 -19.07 6.13
CA ALA A 348 6.82 -20.50 6.19
C ALA A 348 8.28 -20.82 5.84
N LYS A 349 8.86 -20.15 4.83
CA LYS A 349 10.26 -20.28 4.46
C LYS A 349 11.21 -19.79 5.57
N HIS A 350 10.80 -18.78 6.31
CA HIS A 350 11.55 -18.25 7.45
C HIS A 350 11.54 -19.22 8.64
N ASP A 351 10.37 -19.79 8.93
CA ASP A 351 10.14 -20.66 10.07
C ASP A 351 10.65 -22.10 9.80
N HIS A 352 10.77 -22.50 8.52
CA HIS A 352 11.24 -23.83 8.09
C HIS A 352 12.33 -23.72 7.00
N PRO A 353 13.54 -23.23 7.35
CA PRO A 353 14.62 -23.03 6.36
C PRO A 353 15.11 -24.33 5.72
N GLU A 354 14.84 -25.51 6.32
CA GLU A 354 15.25 -26.82 5.82
C GLU A 354 14.33 -27.39 4.71
N GLY A 355 13.25 -26.73 4.38
CA GLY A 355 12.38 -27.10 3.26
C GLY A 355 10.90 -26.85 3.49
N LEU A 356 10.30 -26.07 2.59
CA LEU A 356 8.87 -25.76 2.55
C LEU A 356 7.96 -26.99 2.40
N GLN A 357 8.47 -28.13 1.89
CA GLN A 357 7.67 -29.35 1.68
C GLN A 357 7.19 -29.99 2.98
N ALA A 358 7.77 -29.63 4.13
CA ALA A 358 7.33 -30.12 5.43
C ALA A 358 6.22 -29.24 6.07
N ALA A 359 5.99 -28.03 5.53
CA ALA A 359 5.05 -27.03 6.07
C ALA A 359 3.79 -26.86 5.22
N LEU A 360 3.75 -27.42 4.02
CA LEU A 360 2.60 -27.45 3.10
C LEU A 360 1.94 -28.84 3.07
#